data_3d076e0a4efb3c28ad69d15d69073c5c
#
_entry.id   3d076e0a4efb3c28ad69d15d69073c5c
#
_cell.length_a   1.000
_cell.length_b   1.000
_cell.length_c   1.000
_cell.angle_alpha   90.00
_cell.angle_beta   90.00
_cell.angle_gamma   90.00
#
_symmetry.space_group_name_H-M   'P 1'
#
loop_
_entity.id
_entity.type
_entity.pdbx_description
1 polymer ?
#
loop_
_entity_poly.entity_id
_entity_poly.type
_entity_poly.pdbx_seq_one_letter_code
_entity_poly.pdbx_strand_id
1 'polypeptide(L)'
;MKFVCEKDNILKAINSVTKAVAVRTTMPILEGILIQTNDNEVKFTTYDLELGIEYIINCNVQEQGSTVVNSIMFSEIIRKLPDSDIKITLNENNLLVIECEGSLYKLATMNPEEFPELPKINIENSLEIEQNSLKEMIRKTIFAVSTEENRPIFTGCLFEIKNNRLNVVAVDGFRLAWKTKMLQQQVNDFAAVIPGRSLNEINKIILDSFDTIKIGVAKNQALFEMENCKIVTRLLDGEFLNYSSVIPSTWETRIRVDKNSIQDCFERVSLISSSSIEKEKKYPVKVTIDIGKVTISCTNQTGDAKEEMYVTTEGQNLEAGFNPKYFLDALRNIDDEEIFVDFGTSISPCIIRPVDEEGDYTYMILPIKLKD
;
A
#
# COMPACT_ATOMS: atom_id res chain seq x y z
N MET A 1 -11.97 -14.53 -32.04
CA MET A 1 -11.88 -13.29 -31.24
C MET A 1 -11.30 -12.18 -32.11
N LYS A 2 -12.01 -11.05 -32.23
CA LYS A 2 -11.53 -9.90 -33.00
C LYS A 2 -12.14 -8.60 -32.47
N PHE A 3 -11.31 -7.61 -32.19
CA PHE A 3 -11.75 -6.30 -31.71
C PHE A 3 -10.79 -5.17 -32.11
N VAL A 4 -11.29 -3.93 -32.09
CA VAL A 4 -10.54 -2.71 -32.33
C VAL A 4 -10.75 -1.77 -31.14
N CYS A 5 -9.69 -1.21 -30.63
CA CYS A 5 -9.73 -0.35 -29.45
C CYS A 5 -8.63 0.71 -29.50
N GLU A 6 -8.90 1.88 -28.96
CA GLU A 6 -7.89 2.93 -28.75
C GLU A 6 -6.76 2.41 -27.82
N LYS A 7 -5.54 2.73 -28.16
CA LYS A 7 -4.34 2.33 -27.40
C LYS A 7 -4.43 2.69 -25.91
N ASP A 8 -4.88 3.91 -25.59
CA ASP A 8 -4.95 4.40 -24.21
C ASP A 8 -5.89 3.56 -23.34
N ASN A 9 -6.99 3.07 -23.87
CA ASN A 9 -7.92 2.21 -23.14
C ASN A 9 -7.29 0.85 -22.83
N ILE A 10 -6.59 0.26 -23.79
CA ILE A 10 -5.84 -0.98 -23.58
C ILE A 10 -4.71 -0.77 -22.58
N LEU A 11 -3.99 0.36 -22.62
CA LEU A 11 -2.92 0.68 -21.68
C LEU A 11 -3.42 0.83 -20.25
N LYS A 12 -4.59 1.46 -20.02
CA LYS A 12 -5.21 1.56 -18.70
C LYS A 12 -5.50 0.17 -18.12
N ALA A 13 -6.09 -0.71 -18.92
CA ALA A 13 -6.36 -2.08 -18.52
C ALA A 13 -5.07 -2.84 -18.18
N ILE A 14 -4.08 -2.84 -19.07
CA ILE A 14 -2.79 -3.52 -18.88
C ILE A 14 -2.07 -3.01 -17.63
N ASN A 15 -1.99 -1.70 -17.44
CA ASN A 15 -1.30 -1.11 -16.29
C ASN A 15 -1.95 -1.51 -14.95
N SER A 16 -3.24 -1.75 -14.94
CA SER A 16 -3.96 -2.25 -13.78
C SER A 16 -3.76 -3.75 -13.59
N VAL A 17 -4.07 -4.57 -14.60
CA VAL A 17 -4.07 -6.03 -14.43
C VAL A 17 -2.68 -6.61 -14.23
N THR A 18 -1.62 -6.02 -14.81
CA THR A 18 -0.24 -6.52 -14.66
C THR A 18 0.25 -6.53 -13.20
N LYS A 19 -0.45 -5.88 -12.28
CA LYS A 19 -0.14 -5.87 -10.83
C LYS A 19 -0.42 -7.22 -10.15
N ALA A 20 -1.28 -8.06 -10.74
CA ALA A 20 -1.60 -9.40 -10.23
C ALA A 20 -1.07 -10.54 -11.12
N VAL A 21 -0.05 -10.26 -11.93
CA VAL A 21 0.67 -11.30 -12.68
C VAL A 21 1.66 -12.00 -11.75
N ALA A 22 1.69 -13.33 -11.79
CA ALA A 22 2.64 -14.10 -11.01
C ALA A 22 4.08 -13.88 -11.52
N VAL A 23 5.00 -13.56 -10.60
CA VAL A 23 6.43 -13.34 -10.94
C VAL A 23 7.23 -14.65 -10.93
N ARG A 24 6.86 -15.57 -10.02
CA ARG A 24 7.45 -16.91 -9.89
C ARG A 24 6.33 -17.90 -9.64
N THR A 25 6.09 -18.78 -10.59
CA THR A 25 5.02 -19.76 -10.50
C THR A 25 5.42 -21.07 -11.16
N THR A 26 4.84 -22.16 -10.68
CA THR A 26 4.89 -23.47 -11.34
C THR A 26 3.83 -23.62 -12.42
N MET A 27 2.92 -22.66 -12.55
CA MET A 27 1.82 -22.61 -13.52
C MET A 27 2.08 -21.50 -14.53
N PRO A 28 2.71 -21.73 -15.68
CA PRO A 28 3.08 -20.70 -16.66
C PRO A 28 1.91 -19.83 -17.13
N ILE A 29 0.68 -20.35 -17.09
CA ILE A 29 -0.53 -19.62 -17.48
C ILE A 29 -0.77 -18.38 -16.61
N LEU A 30 -0.32 -18.37 -15.34
CA LEU A 30 -0.46 -17.24 -14.43
C LEU A 30 0.52 -16.09 -14.73
N GLU A 31 1.49 -16.28 -15.61
CA GLU A 31 2.33 -15.23 -16.18
C GLU A 31 1.61 -14.49 -17.34
N GLY A 32 0.43 -14.98 -17.71
CA GLY A 32 -0.38 -14.46 -18.79
C GLY A 32 -1.46 -13.48 -18.36
N ILE A 33 -2.00 -12.78 -19.35
CA ILE A 33 -3.24 -12.00 -19.25
C ILE A 33 -4.31 -12.78 -20.01
N LEU A 34 -5.39 -13.15 -19.34
CA LEU A 34 -6.59 -13.68 -19.97
C LEU A 34 -7.35 -12.50 -20.58
N ILE A 35 -7.60 -12.58 -21.90
CA ILE A 35 -8.37 -11.61 -22.66
C ILE A 35 -9.66 -12.29 -23.10
N GLN A 36 -10.79 -11.73 -22.75
CA GLN A 36 -12.12 -12.22 -23.10
C GLN A 36 -12.93 -11.11 -23.74
N THR A 37 -13.56 -11.39 -24.88
CA THR A 37 -14.43 -10.43 -25.56
C THR A 37 -15.88 -10.88 -25.45
N ASN A 38 -16.77 -9.95 -25.12
CA ASN A 38 -18.20 -10.15 -25.03
C ASN A 38 -18.92 -8.88 -25.51
N ASP A 39 -19.90 -9.01 -26.39
CA ASP A 39 -20.63 -7.89 -27.01
C ASP A 39 -19.72 -6.72 -27.42
N ASN A 40 -19.74 -5.61 -26.70
CA ASN A 40 -18.90 -4.43 -26.95
C ASN A 40 -17.82 -4.23 -25.87
N GLU A 41 -17.52 -5.25 -25.09
CA GLU A 41 -16.58 -5.19 -23.98
C GLU A 41 -15.42 -6.16 -24.16
N VAL A 42 -14.25 -5.72 -23.72
CA VAL A 42 -13.08 -6.59 -23.59
C VAL A 42 -12.66 -6.60 -22.13
N LYS A 43 -12.62 -7.79 -21.54
CA LYS A 43 -12.20 -8.02 -20.18
C LYS A 43 -10.78 -8.59 -20.17
N PHE A 44 -9.91 -7.95 -19.40
CA PHE A 44 -8.56 -8.41 -19.11
C PHE A 44 -8.51 -8.92 -17.68
N THR A 45 -7.96 -10.11 -17.47
CA THR A 45 -7.89 -10.74 -16.15
C THR A 45 -6.48 -11.27 -15.89
N THR A 46 -5.98 -11.04 -14.69
CA THR A 46 -4.75 -11.66 -14.17
C THR A 46 -5.01 -12.18 -12.77
N TYR A 47 -4.27 -13.22 -12.37
CA TYR A 47 -4.44 -13.85 -11.07
C TYR A 47 -3.18 -14.61 -10.66
N ASP A 48 -2.66 -14.36 -9.47
CA ASP A 48 -1.51 -15.07 -8.92
C ASP A 48 -1.87 -16.06 -7.78
N LEU A 49 -3.18 -16.39 -7.64
CA LEU A 49 -3.83 -17.21 -6.61
C LEU A 49 -4.04 -16.50 -5.26
N GLU A 50 -3.47 -15.33 -5.06
CA GLU A 50 -3.66 -14.47 -3.88
C GLU A 50 -4.35 -13.15 -4.24
N LEU A 51 -3.90 -12.53 -5.32
CA LEU A 51 -4.41 -11.28 -5.86
C LEU A 51 -4.89 -11.52 -7.29
N GLY A 52 -6.14 -11.16 -7.57
CA GLY A 52 -6.74 -11.21 -8.91
C GLY A 52 -7.27 -9.84 -9.30
N ILE A 53 -7.11 -9.48 -10.55
CA ILE A 53 -7.58 -8.20 -11.09
C ILE A 53 -8.30 -8.45 -12.40
N GLU A 54 -9.52 -7.95 -12.49
CA GLU A 54 -10.29 -7.82 -13.73
C GLU A 54 -10.42 -6.35 -14.11
N TYR A 55 -10.20 -6.04 -15.36
CA TYR A 55 -10.43 -4.71 -15.92
C TYR A 55 -11.21 -4.80 -17.21
N ILE A 56 -12.28 -4.03 -17.32
CA ILE A 56 -13.20 -4.05 -18.48
C ILE A 56 -13.04 -2.74 -19.24
N ILE A 57 -12.92 -2.83 -20.56
CA ILE A 57 -12.93 -1.67 -21.45
C ILE A 57 -13.98 -1.84 -22.54
N ASN A 58 -14.61 -0.74 -22.93
CA ASN A 58 -15.52 -0.70 -24.08
C ASN A 58 -14.71 -0.65 -25.36
N CYS A 59 -14.98 -1.56 -26.29
CA CYS A 59 -14.29 -1.68 -27.57
C CYS A 59 -15.27 -2.06 -28.69
N ASN A 60 -14.84 -1.84 -29.94
CA ASN A 60 -15.57 -2.39 -31.09
C ASN A 60 -15.23 -3.87 -31.29
N VAL A 61 -16.05 -4.74 -30.69
CA VAL A 61 -15.90 -6.20 -30.77
C VAL A 61 -16.60 -6.71 -32.05
N GLN A 62 -15.84 -7.34 -32.93
CA GLN A 62 -16.34 -7.93 -34.20
C GLN A 62 -16.58 -9.43 -34.07
N GLU A 63 -15.78 -10.14 -33.25
CA GLU A 63 -15.91 -11.57 -33.01
C GLU A 63 -15.59 -11.86 -31.53
N GLN A 64 -16.47 -12.57 -30.86
CA GLN A 64 -16.27 -13.02 -29.47
C GLN A 64 -15.24 -14.14 -29.40
N GLY A 65 -14.64 -14.31 -28.22
CA GLY A 65 -13.71 -15.38 -27.92
C GLY A 65 -12.82 -15.04 -26.72
N SER A 66 -11.90 -15.94 -26.43
CA SER A 66 -10.98 -15.78 -25.31
C SER A 66 -9.61 -16.36 -25.64
N THR A 67 -8.56 -15.83 -25.00
CA THR A 67 -7.20 -16.35 -25.09
C THR A 67 -6.36 -15.85 -23.93
N VAL A 68 -5.23 -16.52 -23.67
CA VAL A 68 -4.23 -16.03 -22.70
C VAL A 68 -2.93 -15.71 -23.43
N VAL A 69 -2.36 -14.55 -23.16
CA VAL A 69 -1.11 -14.09 -23.78
C VAL A 69 -0.10 -13.73 -22.72
N ASN A 70 1.19 -13.95 -22.99
CA ASN A 70 2.25 -13.56 -22.07
C ASN A 70 2.17 -12.06 -21.74
N SER A 71 2.08 -11.73 -20.45
CA SER A 71 1.83 -10.37 -19.94
C SER A 71 2.95 -9.40 -20.30
N ILE A 72 4.21 -9.83 -20.19
CA ILE A 72 5.38 -8.97 -20.44
C ILE A 72 5.43 -8.59 -21.92
N MET A 73 5.38 -9.59 -22.79
CA MET A 73 5.47 -9.35 -24.24
C MET A 73 4.31 -8.50 -24.76
N PHE A 74 3.09 -8.83 -24.34
CA PHE A 74 1.90 -8.09 -24.74
C PHE A 74 1.98 -6.63 -24.25
N SER A 75 2.30 -6.40 -22.99
CA SER A 75 2.40 -5.05 -22.40
C SER A 75 3.49 -4.20 -23.09
N GLU A 76 4.66 -4.77 -23.34
CA GLU A 76 5.76 -4.05 -24.00
C GLU A 76 5.42 -3.67 -25.45
N ILE A 77 4.74 -4.55 -26.19
CA ILE A 77 4.31 -4.24 -27.57
C ILE A 77 3.30 -3.08 -27.54
N ILE A 78 2.22 -3.21 -26.73
CA ILE A 78 1.19 -2.16 -26.67
C ILE A 78 1.76 -0.81 -26.27
N ARG A 79 2.68 -0.76 -25.30
CA ARG A 79 3.34 0.50 -24.88
C ARG A 79 4.11 1.18 -26.01
N LYS A 80 4.76 0.40 -26.88
CA LYS A 80 5.64 0.90 -27.95
C LYS A 80 4.94 1.17 -29.27
N LEU A 81 3.69 0.72 -29.45
CA LEU A 81 2.91 1.03 -30.64
C LEU A 81 2.63 2.53 -30.77
N PRO A 82 2.38 3.05 -32.01
CA PRO A 82 1.88 4.39 -32.22
C PRO A 82 0.62 4.69 -31.43
N ASP A 83 0.33 5.96 -31.19
CA ASP A 83 -0.91 6.42 -30.55
C ASP A 83 -2.07 6.43 -31.56
N SER A 84 -2.63 5.25 -31.77
CA SER A 84 -3.66 4.98 -32.78
C SER A 84 -4.50 3.76 -32.35
N ASP A 85 -5.56 3.50 -33.13
CA ASP A 85 -6.39 2.33 -32.92
C ASP A 85 -5.59 1.03 -33.12
N ILE A 86 -5.75 0.11 -32.18
CA ILE A 86 -5.14 -1.20 -32.20
C ILE A 86 -6.19 -2.25 -32.55
N LYS A 87 -5.93 -2.99 -33.62
CA LYS A 87 -6.74 -4.15 -33.99
C LYS A 87 -6.09 -5.42 -33.45
N ILE A 88 -6.84 -6.20 -32.69
CA ILE A 88 -6.40 -7.46 -32.11
C ILE A 88 -7.26 -8.60 -32.64
N THR A 89 -6.62 -9.66 -33.16
CA THR A 89 -7.31 -10.82 -33.73
C THR A 89 -6.64 -12.12 -33.27
N LEU A 90 -7.40 -13.08 -32.79
CA LEU A 90 -6.94 -14.44 -32.59
C LEU A 90 -7.21 -15.23 -33.87
N ASN A 91 -6.16 -15.71 -34.51
CA ASN A 91 -6.26 -16.48 -35.75
C ASN A 91 -6.47 -17.98 -35.49
N GLU A 92 -6.74 -18.73 -36.56
CA GLU A 92 -6.96 -20.20 -36.52
C GLU A 92 -5.75 -21.01 -36.01
N ASN A 93 -4.54 -20.43 -36.06
CA ASN A 93 -3.31 -21.06 -35.57
C ASN A 93 -3.02 -20.73 -34.11
N ASN A 94 -3.98 -20.20 -33.34
CA ASN A 94 -3.84 -19.75 -31.95
C ASN A 94 -2.72 -18.72 -31.78
N LEU A 95 -2.55 -17.80 -32.74
CA LEU A 95 -1.67 -16.64 -32.61
C LEU A 95 -2.52 -15.39 -32.40
N LEU A 96 -2.16 -14.58 -31.40
CA LEU A 96 -2.71 -13.25 -31.20
C LEU A 96 -2.00 -12.29 -32.17
N VAL A 97 -2.73 -11.81 -33.15
CA VAL A 97 -2.25 -10.83 -34.16
C VAL A 97 -2.62 -9.44 -33.67
N ILE A 98 -1.64 -8.57 -33.57
CA ILE A 98 -1.77 -7.17 -33.14
C ILE A 98 -1.35 -6.29 -34.32
N GLU A 99 -2.27 -5.48 -34.80
CA GLU A 99 -2.10 -4.58 -35.95
C GLU A 99 -2.32 -3.12 -35.47
N CYS A 100 -1.39 -2.23 -35.79
CA CYS A 100 -1.52 -0.80 -35.53
C CYS A 100 -0.75 -0.05 -36.58
N GLU A 101 -1.42 0.76 -37.42
CA GLU A 101 -0.82 1.43 -38.57
C GLU A 101 -0.03 0.46 -39.47
N GLY A 102 1.29 0.68 -39.62
CA GLY A 102 2.19 -0.20 -40.39
C GLY A 102 2.83 -1.32 -39.56
N SER A 103 2.46 -1.47 -38.28
CA SER A 103 3.04 -2.47 -37.39
C SER A 103 2.20 -3.74 -37.32
N LEU A 104 2.85 -4.91 -37.35
CA LEU A 104 2.22 -6.22 -37.25
C LEU A 104 3.04 -7.11 -36.29
N TYR A 105 2.39 -7.59 -35.23
CA TYR A 105 2.97 -8.55 -34.29
C TYR A 105 2.11 -9.81 -34.23
N LYS A 106 2.76 -10.94 -33.98
CA LYS A 106 2.08 -12.24 -33.76
C LYS A 106 2.66 -12.89 -32.53
N LEU A 107 1.83 -13.08 -31.51
CA LEU A 107 2.20 -13.70 -30.24
C LEU A 107 1.60 -15.09 -30.13
N ALA A 108 2.36 -16.05 -29.63
CA ALA A 108 1.83 -17.34 -29.24
C ALA A 108 0.89 -17.16 -28.04
N THR A 109 -0.19 -17.92 -28.00
CA THR A 109 -1.17 -17.88 -26.94
C THR A 109 -1.25 -19.21 -26.19
N MET A 110 -1.84 -19.16 -25.00
CA MET A 110 -2.14 -20.32 -24.16
C MET A 110 -3.64 -20.58 -24.14
N ASN A 111 -4.03 -21.80 -23.78
CA ASN A 111 -5.44 -22.21 -23.71
C ASN A 111 -6.14 -21.47 -22.56
N PRO A 112 -7.20 -20.65 -22.83
CA PRO A 112 -7.90 -19.93 -21.79
C PRO A 112 -8.64 -20.81 -20.78
N GLU A 113 -8.96 -22.06 -21.12
CA GLU A 113 -9.64 -23.00 -20.21
C GLU A 113 -8.75 -23.44 -19.04
N GLU A 114 -7.43 -23.32 -19.20
CA GLU A 114 -6.46 -23.63 -18.14
C GLU A 114 -6.27 -22.48 -17.17
N PHE A 115 -6.77 -21.27 -17.49
CA PHE A 115 -6.67 -20.11 -16.61
C PHE A 115 -7.66 -20.24 -15.45
N PRO A 116 -7.20 -20.18 -14.18
CA PRO A 116 -8.09 -20.35 -13.04
C PRO A 116 -9.11 -19.21 -12.95
N GLU A 117 -10.37 -19.56 -12.70
CA GLU A 117 -11.39 -18.55 -12.45
C GLU A 117 -11.09 -17.77 -11.18
N LEU A 118 -11.37 -16.46 -11.21
CA LEU A 118 -11.37 -15.68 -9.98
C LEU A 118 -12.46 -16.18 -9.03
N PRO A 119 -12.19 -16.21 -7.71
CA PRO A 119 -13.16 -16.68 -6.75
C PRO A 119 -14.42 -15.82 -6.76
N LYS A 120 -15.58 -16.48 -6.72
CA LYS A 120 -16.86 -15.80 -6.52
C LYS A 120 -17.02 -15.46 -5.05
N ILE A 121 -17.10 -14.17 -4.73
CA ILE A 121 -17.16 -13.68 -3.37
C ILE A 121 -18.62 -13.46 -2.96
N ASN A 122 -19.08 -14.19 -1.96
CA ASN A 122 -20.34 -13.88 -1.28
C ASN A 122 -20.06 -12.82 -0.22
N ILE A 123 -20.30 -11.56 -0.55
CA ILE A 123 -20.02 -10.42 0.32
C ILE A 123 -20.94 -10.52 1.57
N GLU A 124 -20.33 -10.56 2.75
CA GLU A 124 -21.00 -10.56 4.04
C GLU A 124 -21.10 -9.14 4.60
N ASN A 125 -20.06 -8.36 4.43
CA ASN A 125 -19.97 -6.98 4.86
C ASN A 125 -19.41 -6.11 3.74
N SER A 126 -19.86 -4.87 3.64
CA SER A 126 -19.35 -3.93 2.64
C SER A 126 -19.39 -2.50 3.13
N LEU A 127 -18.48 -1.70 2.59
CA LEU A 127 -18.45 -0.24 2.76
C LEU A 127 -18.16 0.41 1.43
N GLU A 128 -18.54 1.68 1.32
CA GLU A 128 -18.18 2.55 0.21
C GLU A 128 -17.37 3.73 0.75
N ILE A 129 -16.31 4.10 0.04
CA ILE A 129 -15.41 5.18 0.42
C ILE A 129 -14.90 5.86 -0.85
N GLU A 130 -14.53 7.12 -0.78
CA GLU A 130 -13.86 7.84 -1.87
C GLU A 130 -12.47 7.24 -2.13
N GLN A 131 -12.08 7.14 -3.39
CA GLN A 131 -10.80 6.55 -3.78
C GLN A 131 -9.61 7.32 -3.17
N ASN A 132 -9.61 8.66 -3.20
CA ASN A 132 -8.59 9.48 -2.57
C ASN A 132 -8.45 9.21 -1.07
N SER A 133 -9.57 9.06 -0.36
CA SER A 133 -9.58 8.75 1.07
C SER A 133 -8.97 7.37 1.37
N LEU A 134 -9.35 6.35 0.60
CA LEU A 134 -8.75 5.01 0.76
C LEU A 134 -7.26 5.03 0.46
N LYS A 135 -6.87 5.72 -0.61
CA LYS A 135 -5.47 5.90 -1.01
C LYS A 135 -4.63 6.54 0.09
N GLU A 136 -5.16 7.59 0.70
CA GLU A 136 -4.52 8.25 1.84
C GLU A 136 -4.42 7.31 3.05
N MET A 137 -5.49 6.58 3.40
CA MET A 137 -5.49 5.66 4.54
C MET A 137 -4.46 4.54 4.35
N ILE A 138 -4.35 3.98 3.14
CA ILE A 138 -3.33 2.97 2.83
C ILE A 138 -1.93 3.59 2.92
N ARG A 139 -1.67 4.73 2.29
CA ARG A 139 -0.37 5.41 2.29
C ARG A 139 0.11 5.71 3.71
N LYS A 140 -0.79 6.24 4.55
CA LYS A 140 -0.48 6.65 5.93
C LYS A 140 -0.30 5.46 6.91
N THR A 141 -0.49 4.21 6.47
CA THR A 141 -0.36 3.06 7.37
C THR A 141 0.56 1.97 6.86
N ILE A 142 0.56 1.68 5.57
CA ILE A 142 1.21 0.50 4.99
C ILE A 142 2.74 0.43 5.23
N PHE A 143 3.39 1.56 5.48
CA PHE A 143 4.82 1.61 5.77
C PHE A 143 5.20 0.89 7.09
N ALA A 144 4.22 0.66 7.96
CA ALA A 144 4.41 0.02 9.26
C ALA A 144 4.10 -1.49 9.26
N VAL A 145 3.78 -2.10 8.11
CA VAL A 145 3.62 -3.56 8.02
C VAL A 145 4.96 -4.28 8.23
N SER A 146 4.90 -5.48 8.81
CA SER A 146 6.07 -6.34 8.95
C SER A 146 6.51 -6.91 7.61
N THR A 147 7.82 -7.05 7.42
CA THR A 147 8.42 -7.82 6.34
C THR A 147 8.80 -9.24 6.76
N GLU A 148 8.60 -9.59 8.04
CA GLU A 148 8.94 -10.89 8.60
C GLU A 148 7.75 -11.85 8.49
N GLU A 149 7.96 -13.00 7.86
CA GLU A 149 6.94 -14.02 7.64
C GLU A 149 6.63 -14.89 8.87
N ASN A 150 7.42 -14.78 9.95
CA ASN A 150 7.20 -15.51 11.20
C ASN A 150 5.90 -15.12 11.92
N ARG A 151 5.35 -13.96 11.62
CA ARG A 151 4.04 -13.46 12.07
C ARG A 151 3.23 -12.95 10.89
N PRO A 152 2.65 -13.84 10.06
CA PRO A 152 2.00 -13.46 8.82
C PRO A 152 0.92 -12.39 8.98
N ILE A 153 0.17 -12.41 10.09
CA ILE A 153 -0.90 -11.45 10.35
C ILE A 153 -0.40 -9.99 10.36
N PHE A 154 0.87 -9.73 10.70
CA PHE A 154 1.46 -8.40 10.70
C PHE A 154 2.06 -7.99 9.36
N THR A 155 2.04 -8.87 8.34
CA THR A 155 2.43 -8.51 6.97
C THR A 155 1.30 -7.81 6.22
N GLY A 156 0.16 -7.59 6.87
CA GLY A 156 -1.00 -6.86 6.35
C GLY A 156 -1.45 -5.72 7.24
N CYS A 157 -2.43 -4.96 6.74
CA CYS A 157 -3.12 -3.93 7.49
C CYS A 157 -4.48 -4.46 7.96
N LEU A 158 -4.80 -4.21 9.21
CA LEU A 158 -6.16 -4.39 9.74
C LEU A 158 -7.06 -3.30 9.16
N PHE A 159 -8.16 -3.70 8.56
CA PHE A 159 -9.31 -2.85 8.24
C PHE A 159 -10.42 -3.19 9.23
N GLU A 160 -10.68 -2.30 10.16
CA GLU A 160 -11.70 -2.47 11.19
C GLU A 160 -12.74 -1.38 11.08
N ILE A 161 -14.01 -1.76 11.02
CA ILE A 161 -15.12 -0.85 11.21
C ILE A 161 -15.64 -1.02 12.64
N LYS A 162 -15.64 0.08 13.36
CA LYS A 162 -16.15 0.15 14.73
C LYS A 162 -16.83 1.49 14.98
N ASN A 163 -18.07 1.46 15.46
CA ASN A 163 -18.85 2.68 15.70
C ASN A 163 -18.89 3.61 14.47
N ASN A 164 -19.12 3.07 13.31
CA ASN A 164 -19.17 3.78 12.01
C ASN A 164 -17.88 4.51 11.62
N ARG A 165 -16.73 4.10 12.18
CA ARG A 165 -15.39 4.57 11.80
C ARG A 165 -14.63 3.44 11.14
N LEU A 166 -14.02 3.73 9.98
CA LEU A 166 -13.03 2.84 9.39
C LEU A 166 -11.67 3.15 10.02
N ASN A 167 -11.07 2.15 10.63
CA ASN A 167 -9.72 2.17 11.17
C ASN A 167 -8.83 1.31 10.27
N VAL A 168 -7.73 1.85 9.80
CA VAL A 168 -6.69 1.10 9.11
C VAL A 168 -5.45 1.11 9.99
N VAL A 169 -4.96 -0.08 10.34
CA VAL A 169 -3.85 -0.24 11.30
C VAL A 169 -2.80 -1.18 10.74
N ALA A 170 -1.55 -0.78 10.84
CA ALA A 170 -0.38 -1.61 10.53
C ALA A 170 0.59 -1.65 11.70
N VAL A 171 1.25 -2.78 11.92
CA VAL A 171 2.20 -2.99 13.01
C VAL A 171 3.28 -4.00 12.59
N ASP A 172 4.53 -3.77 13.02
CA ASP A 172 5.65 -4.71 12.81
C ASP A 172 6.30 -5.22 14.11
N GLY A 173 5.72 -4.86 15.25
CA GLY A 173 6.24 -5.21 16.58
C GLY A 173 7.17 -4.17 17.18
N PHE A 174 7.63 -3.16 16.41
CA PHE A 174 8.47 -2.05 16.86
C PHE A 174 7.81 -0.68 16.65
N ARG A 175 6.83 -0.63 15.80
CA ARG A 175 6.04 0.56 15.46
C ARG A 175 4.62 0.19 15.09
N LEU A 176 3.75 1.17 15.17
CA LEU A 176 2.36 1.08 14.77
C LEU A 176 1.96 2.35 14.00
N ALA A 177 1.21 2.17 12.94
CA ALA A 177 0.53 3.26 12.24
C ALA A 177 -0.97 3.01 12.25
N TRP A 178 -1.73 4.00 12.70
CA TRP A 178 -3.19 3.98 12.75
C TRP A 178 -3.74 5.23 12.07
N LYS A 179 -4.65 5.04 11.14
CA LYS A 179 -5.44 6.10 10.47
C LYS A 179 -6.91 5.77 10.64
N THR A 180 -7.72 6.76 10.96
CA THR A 180 -9.18 6.60 11.13
C THR A 180 -9.93 7.56 10.22
N LYS A 181 -11.13 7.16 9.78
CA LYS A 181 -12.07 8.02 9.04
C LYS A 181 -13.50 7.68 9.43
N MET A 182 -14.31 8.72 9.69
CA MET A 182 -15.75 8.56 9.87
C MET A 182 -16.39 8.23 8.52
N LEU A 183 -17.22 7.18 8.49
CA LEU A 183 -17.99 6.81 7.30
C LEU A 183 -19.26 7.63 7.20
N GLN A 184 -19.64 8.00 5.98
CA GLN A 184 -20.88 8.75 5.74
C GLN A 184 -22.11 7.85 5.84
N GLN A 185 -21.98 6.58 5.51
CA GLN A 185 -23.04 5.55 5.58
C GLN A 185 -22.93 4.73 6.85
N GLN A 186 -24.05 4.22 7.34
CA GLN A 186 -24.07 3.23 8.43
C GLN A 186 -23.56 1.88 7.92
N VAL A 187 -22.54 1.35 8.58
CA VAL A 187 -21.93 0.06 8.28
C VAL A 187 -21.83 -0.77 9.55
N ASN A 188 -22.12 -2.06 9.44
CA ASN A 188 -21.96 -2.99 10.58
C ASN A 188 -20.48 -3.09 10.96
N ASP A 189 -20.23 -3.33 12.23
CA ASP A 189 -18.88 -3.57 12.73
C ASP A 189 -18.31 -4.87 12.15
N PHE A 190 -17.12 -4.80 11.60
CA PHE A 190 -16.36 -5.97 11.15
C PHE A 190 -14.86 -5.67 11.14
N ALA A 191 -14.04 -6.72 11.03
CA ALA A 191 -12.59 -6.59 10.92
C ALA A 191 -12.05 -7.61 9.92
N ALA A 192 -11.06 -7.20 9.13
CA ALA A 192 -10.34 -8.04 8.18
C ALA A 192 -8.88 -7.58 8.04
N VAL A 193 -7.95 -8.51 7.87
CA VAL A 193 -6.54 -8.17 7.63
C VAL A 193 -6.21 -8.42 6.17
N ILE A 194 -5.89 -7.34 5.46
CA ILE A 194 -5.58 -7.34 4.03
C ILE A 194 -4.06 -7.33 3.85
N PRO A 195 -3.49 -8.26 3.05
CA PRO A 195 -2.06 -8.31 2.83
C PRO A 195 -1.48 -6.98 2.34
N GLY A 196 -0.35 -6.56 2.93
CA GLY A 196 0.32 -5.32 2.54
C GLY A 196 0.77 -5.33 1.08
N ARG A 197 1.15 -6.50 0.54
CA ARG A 197 1.44 -6.65 -0.89
C ARG A 197 0.23 -6.28 -1.75
N SER A 198 -0.94 -6.81 -1.43
CA SER A 198 -2.18 -6.49 -2.17
C SER A 198 -2.54 -5.02 -2.04
N LEU A 199 -2.47 -4.44 -0.84
CA LEU A 199 -2.74 -3.02 -0.61
C LEU A 199 -1.78 -2.11 -1.38
N ASN A 200 -0.49 -2.48 -1.49
CA ASN A 200 0.47 -1.73 -2.30
C ASN A 200 0.07 -1.71 -3.79
N GLU A 201 -0.39 -2.84 -4.34
CA GLU A 201 -0.83 -2.88 -5.73
C GLU A 201 -2.17 -2.16 -5.92
N ILE A 202 -3.12 -2.31 -5.00
CA ILE A 202 -4.39 -1.57 -4.98
C ILE A 202 -4.12 -0.06 -4.97
N ASN A 203 -3.21 0.41 -4.12
CA ASN A 203 -2.87 1.84 -3.98
C ASN A 203 -2.29 2.46 -5.27
N LYS A 204 -1.69 1.64 -6.16
CA LYS A 204 -1.21 2.07 -7.48
C LYS A 204 -2.31 2.13 -8.54
N ILE A 205 -3.42 1.42 -8.32
CA ILE A 205 -4.56 1.32 -9.26
C ILE A 205 -5.59 2.39 -8.95
N ILE A 206 -5.94 2.59 -7.68
CA ILE A 206 -6.91 3.58 -7.25
C ILE A 206 -6.45 5.00 -7.60
N LEU A 207 -7.40 5.80 -8.09
CA LEU A 207 -7.15 7.16 -8.53
C LEU A 207 -7.16 8.13 -7.33
N ASP A 208 -6.58 9.29 -7.52
CA ASP A 208 -6.71 10.41 -6.60
C ASP A 208 -7.95 11.21 -6.99
N SER A 209 -9.11 10.63 -6.74
CA SER A 209 -10.42 11.18 -7.14
C SER A 209 -11.45 10.99 -6.03
N PHE A 210 -12.55 11.73 -6.14
CA PHE A 210 -13.73 11.58 -5.27
C PHE A 210 -14.68 10.46 -5.72
N ASP A 211 -14.32 9.73 -6.79
CA ASP A 211 -15.11 8.58 -7.21
C ASP A 211 -15.12 7.51 -6.10
N THR A 212 -16.25 6.83 -5.99
CA THR A 212 -16.46 5.83 -4.95
C THR A 212 -15.80 4.50 -5.32
N ILE A 213 -15.18 3.86 -4.35
CA ILE A 213 -14.77 2.46 -4.39
C ILE A 213 -15.58 1.68 -3.34
N LYS A 214 -16.12 0.55 -3.76
CA LYS A 214 -16.80 -0.39 -2.87
C LYS A 214 -15.84 -1.46 -2.40
N ILE A 215 -15.77 -1.66 -1.09
CA ILE A 215 -14.98 -2.71 -0.46
C ILE A 215 -15.93 -3.73 0.12
N GLY A 216 -15.89 -4.96 -0.39
CA GLY A 216 -16.66 -6.09 0.11
C GLY A 216 -15.74 -7.06 0.85
N VAL A 217 -16.17 -7.56 2.01
CA VAL A 217 -15.41 -8.53 2.80
C VAL A 217 -16.25 -9.78 2.99
N ALA A 218 -15.63 -10.92 2.74
CA ALA A 218 -16.14 -12.26 3.03
C ALA A 218 -15.17 -12.96 3.99
N LYS A 219 -15.46 -14.20 4.36
CA LYS A 219 -14.70 -14.96 5.37
C LYS A 219 -13.18 -14.97 5.14
N ASN A 220 -12.72 -15.12 3.90
CA ASN A 220 -11.30 -15.28 3.56
C ASN A 220 -10.83 -14.42 2.39
N GLN A 221 -11.66 -13.50 1.92
CA GLN A 221 -11.38 -12.68 0.73
C GLN A 221 -11.94 -11.27 0.90
N ALA A 222 -11.28 -10.30 0.26
CA ALA A 222 -11.80 -8.96 0.07
C ALA A 222 -11.92 -8.64 -1.43
N LEU A 223 -12.96 -7.91 -1.77
CA LEU A 223 -13.24 -7.38 -3.09
C LEU A 223 -13.17 -5.85 -3.06
N PHE A 224 -12.43 -5.27 -3.99
CA PHE A 224 -12.42 -3.84 -4.27
C PHE A 224 -13.03 -3.63 -5.64
N GLU A 225 -14.13 -2.90 -5.70
CA GLU A 225 -14.90 -2.72 -6.92
C GLU A 225 -15.00 -1.24 -7.27
N MET A 226 -14.54 -0.92 -8.46
CA MET A 226 -14.62 0.38 -9.12
C MET A 226 -15.36 0.19 -10.44
N GLU A 227 -15.73 1.29 -11.13
CA GLU A 227 -16.53 1.23 -12.38
C GLU A 227 -16.04 0.18 -13.39
N ASN A 228 -14.75 0.19 -13.68
CA ASN A 228 -14.16 -0.67 -14.72
C ASN A 228 -13.18 -1.72 -14.17
N CYS A 229 -12.96 -1.76 -12.86
CA CYS A 229 -11.94 -2.59 -12.26
C CYS A 229 -12.46 -3.32 -11.02
N LYS A 230 -12.22 -4.62 -10.97
CA LYS A 230 -12.46 -5.47 -9.80
C LYS A 230 -11.16 -6.09 -9.35
N ILE A 231 -10.88 -5.98 -8.05
CA ILE A 231 -9.69 -6.54 -7.44
C ILE A 231 -10.11 -7.47 -6.32
N VAL A 232 -9.68 -8.71 -6.39
CA VAL A 232 -9.94 -9.74 -5.38
C VAL A 232 -8.63 -10.05 -4.69
N THR A 233 -8.62 -10.07 -3.36
CA THR A 233 -7.44 -10.50 -2.59
C THR A 233 -7.82 -11.45 -1.48
N ARG A 234 -6.94 -12.41 -1.21
CA ARG A 234 -7.06 -13.29 -0.05
C ARG A 234 -6.74 -12.51 1.22
N LEU A 235 -7.50 -12.76 2.29
CA LEU A 235 -7.25 -12.18 3.61
C LEU A 235 -6.19 -13.00 4.37
N LEU A 236 -5.53 -12.35 5.32
CA LEU A 236 -4.65 -13.02 6.27
C LEU A 236 -5.49 -13.56 7.44
N ASP A 237 -5.28 -14.82 7.77
CA ASP A 237 -5.93 -15.47 8.89
C ASP A 237 -5.19 -15.19 10.20
N GLY A 238 -5.91 -15.01 11.29
CA GLY A 238 -5.37 -14.85 12.63
C GLY A 238 -5.99 -13.69 13.39
N GLU A 239 -5.66 -13.59 14.67
CA GLU A 239 -6.10 -12.49 15.53
C GLU A 239 -5.07 -11.35 15.46
N PHE A 240 -5.54 -10.15 15.09
CA PHE A 240 -4.72 -8.96 15.09
C PHE A 240 -4.58 -8.40 16.50
N LEU A 241 -3.48 -7.69 16.76
CA LEU A 241 -3.23 -7.05 18.05
C LEU A 241 -4.37 -6.09 18.44
N ASN A 242 -4.77 -6.09 19.70
CA ASN A 242 -5.61 -5.03 20.22
C ASN A 242 -4.80 -3.73 20.31
N TYR A 243 -4.76 -3.02 19.19
CA TYR A 243 -3.91 -1.83 19.00
C TYR A 243 -4.28 -0.68 19.94
N SER A 244 -5.56 -0.53 20.28
CA SER A 244 -6.00 0.55 21.17
C SER A 244 -5.47 0.41 22.59
N SER A 245 -5.15 -0.81 23.03
CA SER A 245 -4.62 -1.06 24.39
C SER A 245 -3.13 -0.81 24.52
N VAL A 246 -2.40 -0.74 23.42
CA VAL A 246 -0.94 -0.53 23.43
C VAL A 246 -0.53 0.91 23.19
N ILE A 247 -1.45 1.75 22.71
CA ILE A 247 -1.21 3.19 22.51
C ILE A 247 -1.38 3.93 23.84
N PRO A 248 -0.32 4.59 24.36
CA PRO A 248 -0.44 5.38 25.58
C PRO A 248 -1.49 6.50 25.46
N SER A 249 -2.31 6.65 26.48
CA SER A 249 -3.32 7.71 26.57
C SER A 249 -2.78 9.01 27.21
N THR A 250 -1.63 8.94 27.88
CA THR A 250 -0.99 10.07 28.59
C THR A 250 0.47 10.21 28.14
N TRP A 251 1.00 11.38 28.33
CA TRP A 251 2.41 11.71 28.06
C TRP A 251 3.02 12.45 29.28
N GLU A 252 4.34 12.41 29.41
CA GLU A 252 5.10 13.18 30.41
C GLU A 252 5.81 14.36 29.76
N THR A 253 6.17 14.24 28.48
CA THR A 253 6.82 15.29 27.69
C THR A 253 6.21 15.35 26.31
N ARG A 254 5.82 16.56 25.88
CA ARG A 254 5.29 16.82 24.55
C ARG A 254 6.13 17.89 23.87
N ILE A 255 6.41 17.68 22.60
CA ILE A 255 6.96 18.71 21.72
C ILE A 255 5.98 19.02 20.59
N ARG A 256 5.84 20.33 20.30
CA ARG A 256 5.23 20.82 19.07
C ARG A 256 6.33 21.28 18.14
N VAL A 257 6.35 20.75 16.93
CA VAL A 257 7.49 20.90 16.02
C VAL A 257 7.05 20.95 14.57
N ASP A 258 7.74 21.78 13.76
CA ASP A 258 7.63 21.75 12.30
C ASP A 258 8.09 20.41 11.77
N LYS A 259 7.20 19.77 11.00
CA LYS A 259 7.38 18.39 10.49
C LYS A 259 8.60 18.28 9.59
N ASN A 260 8.83 19.26 8.70
CA ASN A 260 9.96 19.21 7.76
C ASN A 260 11.28 19.40 8.50
N SER A 261 11.34 20.31 9.46
CA SER A 261 12.53 20.57 10.26
C SER A 261 12.99 19.32 11.03
N ILE A 262 12.07 18.64 11.71
CA ILE A 262 12.45 17.41 12.44
C ILE A 262 12.79 16.25 11.48
N GLN A 263 12.11 16.14 10.34
CA GLN A 263 12.43 15.15 9.31
C GLN A 263 13.85 15.35 8.78
N ASP A 264 14.22 16.59 8.42
CA ASP A 264 15.55 16.95 7.93
C ASP A 264 16.65 16.63 8.96
N CYS A 265 16.41 16.91 10.26
CA CYS A 265 17.33 16.55 11.33
C CYS A 265 17.54 15.02 11.40
N PHE A 266 16.46 14.24 11.39
CA PHE A 266 16.56 12.79 11.35
C PHE A 266 17.25 12.28 10.10
N GLU A 267 17.00 12.86 8.91
CA GLU A 267 17.66 12.48 7.66
C GLU A 267 19.18 12.70 7.74
N ARG A 268 19.63 13.86 8.20
CA ARG A 268 21.08 14.15 8.34
C ARG A 268 21.76 13.24 9.37
N VAL A 269 21.19 13.07 10.56
CA VAL A 269 21.76 12.20 11.60
C VAL A 269 21.74 10.72 11.19
N SER A 270 20.75 10.30 10.39
CA SER A 270 20.65 8.93 9.89
C SER A 270 21.81 8.51 8.98
N LEU A 271 22.52 9.46 8.36
CA LEU A 271 23.70 9.19 7.54
C LEU A 271 24.80 8.51 8.39
N ILE A 272 25.00 8.96 9.63
CA ILE A 272 25.94 8.33 10.55
C ILE A 272 25.37 7.02 11.10
N SER A 273 24.09 7.00 11.50
CA SER A 273 23.44 5.78 12.01
C SER A 273 23.49 4.59 11.04
N SER A 274 23.45 4.85 9.74
CA SER A 274 23.45 3.84 8.68
C SER A 274 24.84 3.48 8.14
N SER A 275 25.88 4.24 8.47
CA SER A 275 27.24 4.11 7.93
C SER A 275 28.11 3.07 8.64
N SER A 276 27.52 2.06 9.32
CA SER A 276 28.30 1.05 10.03
C SER A 276 29.12 0.16 9.09
N ILE A 277 30.36 -0.16 9.47
CA ILE A 277 31.23 -1.12 8.78
C ILE A 277 30.60 -2.52 8.79
N GLU A 278 29.81 -2.85 9.82
CA GLU A 278 29.00 -4.05 9.92
C GLU A 278 27.60 -3.72 9.34
N LYS A 279 27.32 -4.12 8.11
CA LYS A 279 26.07 -3.85 7.36
C LYS A 279 24.76 -4.21 8.10
N GLU A 280 24.85 -5.04 9.13
CA GLU A 280 23.68 -5.49 9.93
C GLU A 280 23.45 -4.67 11.20
N LYS A 281 24.40 -3.86 11.64
CA LYS A 281 24.32 -3.14 12.92
C LYS A 281 23.85 -1.70 12.70
N LYS A 282 22.60 -1.45 13.01
CA LYS A 282 22.02 -0.09 13.01
C LYS A 282 22.21 0.52 14.39
N TYR A 283 22.80 1.71 14.43
CA TYR A 283 22.96 2.46 15.66
C TYR A 283 21.71 3.29 15.94
N PRO A 284 21.19 3.26 17.18
CA PRO A 284 20.06 4.11 17.55
C PRO A 284 20.47 5.58 17.50
N VAL A 285 19.51 6.41 17.19
CA VAL A 285 19.62 7.86 17.35
C VAL A 285 19.15 8.21 18.75
N LYS A 286 19.92 9.03 19.46
CA LYS A 286 19.54 9.59 20.74
C LYS A 286 18.78 10.89 20.55
N VAL A 287 17.60 10.97 21.12
CA VAL A 287 16.75 12.16 21.18
C VAL A 287 16.80 12.69 22.61
N THR A 288 17.31 13.90 22.78
CA THR A 288 17.35 14.61 24.07
C THR A 288 16.43 15.81 23.98
N ILE A 289 15.50 15.91 24.91
CA ILE A 289 14.52 17.00 25.00
C ILE A 289 14.83 17.81 26.24
N ASP A 290 15.13 19.08 26.03
CA ASP A 290 15.26 20.10 27.06
C ASP A 290 14.17 21.16 26.87
N ILE A 291 14.01 22.04 27.83
CA ILE A 291 13.04 23.15 27.72
C ILE A 291 13.37 23.98 26.47
N GLY A 292 12.43 24.03 25.51
CA GLY A 292 12.52 24.82 24.28
C GLY A 292 13.46 24.25 23.21
N LYS A 293 14.06 23.07 23.42
CA LYS A 293 15.06 22.52 22.51
C LYS A 293 15.00 20.99 22.42
N VAL A 294 15.17 20.48 21.20
CA VAL A 294 15.43 19.07 20.92
C VAL A 294 16.82 18.90 20.30
N THR A 295 17.57 17.95 20.80
CA THR A 295 18.85 17.52 20.26
C THR A 295 18.73 16.08 19.74
N ILE A 296 19.05 15.86 18.47
CA ILE A 296 19.09 14.54 17.84
C ILE A 296 20.55 14.21 17.54
N SER A 297 21.07 13.10 18.06
CA SER A 297 22.48 12.74 17.89
C SER A 297 22.68 11.25 17.67
N CYS A 298 23.77 10.92 17.00
CA CYS A 298 24.24 9.56 16.82
C CYS A 298 25.76 9.53 16.83
N THR A 299 26.32 8.56 17.54
CA THR A 299 27.75 8.30 17.58
C THR A 299 28.00 6.85 17.21
N ASN A 300 28.94 6.60 16.31
CA ASN A 300 29.38 5.24 15.96
C ASN A 300 30.89 5.27 15.61
N GLN A 301 31.43 4.14 15.15
CA GLN A 301 32.85 4.02 14.77
C GLN A 301 33.27 4.89 13.55
N THR A 302 32.31 5.36 12.75
CA THR A 302 32.59 6.16 11.56
C THR A 302 32.54 7.66 11.84
N GLY A 303 31.96 8.09 12.96
CA GLY A 303 31.88 9.49 13.35
C GLY A 303 30.68 9.82 14.24
N ASP A 304 30.48 11.12 14.43
CA ASP A 304 29.46 11.72 15.26
C ASP A 304 28.57 12.63 14.42
N ALA A 305 27.29 12.65 14.72
CA ALA A 305 26.34 13.65 14.21
C ALA A 305 25.54 14.21 15.37
N LYS A 306 25.29 15.52 15.35
CA LYS A 306 24.46 16.21 16.31
C LYS A 306 23.70 17.33 15.61
N GLU A 307 22.39 17.31 15.75
CA GLU A 307 21.48 18.35 15.26
C GLU A 307 20.69 18.93 16.42
N GLU A 308 20.50 20.24 16.43
CA GLU A 308 19.73 20.94 17.45
C GLU A 308 18.63 21.77 16.77
N MET A 309 17.45 21.76 17.36
CA MET A 309 16.34 22.57 16.89
C MET A 309 15.56 23.14 18.06
N TYR A 310 15.02 24.35 17.88
CA TYR A 310 14.13 24.96 18.84
C TYR A 310 12.70 24.51 18.60
N VAL A 311 12.01 24.16 19.68
CA VAL A 311 10.63 23.61 19.63
C VAL A 311 9.85 24.14 20.82
N THR A 312 8.52 24.07 20.76
CA THR A 312 7.70 24.26 21.95
C THR A 312 7.68 22.96 22.74
N THR A 313 8.05 23.02 24.02
CA THR A 313 8.08 21.87 24.91
C THR A 313 7.12 22.03 26.07
N GLU A 314 6.46 20.95 26.45
CA GLU A 314 5.64 20.83 27.66
C GLU A 314 6.11 19.58 28.43
N GLY A 315 6.18 19.68 29.75
CA GLY A 315 6.59 18.55 30.60
C GLY A 315 8.05 18.57 31.03
N GLN A 316 8.68 17.40 31.13
CA GLN A 316 10.00 17.20 31.74
C GLN A 316 11.08 16.99 30.67
N ASN A 317 12.35 17.17 31.07
CA ASN A 317 13.48 16.79 30.23
C ASN A 317 13.49 15.27 30.04
N LEU A 318 13.86 14.82 28.85
CA LEU A 318 13.87 13.40 28.51
C LEU A 318 15.06 13.07 27.61
N GLU A 319 15.59 11.86 27.79
CA GLU A 319 16.55 11.25 26.86
C GLU A 319 16.07 9.84 26.49
N ALA A 320 15.94 9.55 25.17
CA ALA A 320 15.51 8.24 24.69
C ALA A 320 16.19 7.88 23.36
N GLY A 321 16.38 6.59 23.11
CA GLY A 321 16.95 6.08 21.89
C GLY A 321 15.88 5.56 20.92
N PHE A 322 16.05 5.79 19.63
CA PHE A 322 15.10 5.33 18.61
C PHE A 322 15.80 4.86 17.34
N ASN A 323 15.12 4.02 16.57
CA ASN A 323 15.53 3.72 15.21
C ASN A 323 15.12 4.89 14.29
N PRO A 324 16.07 5.62 13.68
CA PRO A 324 15.75 6.78 12.87
C PRO A 324 14.89 6.44 11.65
N LYS A 325 15.01 5.22 11.12
CA LYS A 325 14.18 4.76 10.00
C LYS A 325 12.69 4.82 10.33
N TYR A 326 12.28 4.45 11.54
CA TYR A 326 10.88 4.43 11.94
C TYR A 326 10.29 5.84 12.03
N PHE A 327 11.09 6.80 12.52
CA PHE A 327 10.70 8.22 12.45
C PHE A 327 10.57 8.71 11.02
N LEU A 328 11.56 8.44 10.18
CA LEU A 328 11.55 8.88 8.77
C LEU A 328 10.38 8.26 7.98
N ASP A 329 10.10 6.97 8.19
CA ASP A 329 8.97 6.32 7.53
C ASP A 329 7.63 6.95 7.96
N ALA A 330 7.47 7.33 9.23
CA ALA A 330 6.29 8.02 9.73
C ALA A 330 6.21 9.46 9.18
N LEU A 331 7.27 10.27 9.35
CA LEU A 331 7.30 11.68 8.98
C LEU A 331 7.06 11.90 7.47
N ARG A 332 7.58 11.03 6.60
CA ARG A 332 7.36 11.09 5.14
C ARG A 332 5.91 10.89 4.72
N ASN A 333 5.08 10.32 5.60
CA ASN A 333 3.67 10.07 5.35
C ASN A 333 2.73 11.06 6.05
N ILE A 334 3.28 12.11 6.67
CA ILE A 334 2.56 13.21 7.29
C ILE A 334 2.53 14.40 6.33
N ASP A 335 1.34 14.94 6.11
CA ASP A 335 1.12 16.11 5.25
C ASP A 335 1.02 17.41 6.03
N ASP A 336 0.83 17.35 7.37
CA ASP A 336 0.70 18.51 8.26
C ASP A 336 2.02 19.30 8.35
N GLU A 337 1.93 20.60 8.51
CA GLU A 337 3.09 21.48 8.71
C GLU A 337 3.70 21.30 10.11
N GLU A 338 2.86 21.18 11.14
CA GLU A 338 3.25 20.98 12.52
C GLU A 338 2.62 19.72 13.11
N ILE A 339 3.38 19.06 13.98
CA ILE A 339 2.97 17.84 14.66
C ILE A 339 3.25 17.90 16.15
N PHE A 340 2.50 17.13 16.92
CA PHE A 340 2.88 16.74 18.27
C PHE A 340 3.68 15.45 18.25
N VAL A 341 4.76 15.43 19.07
CA VAL A 341 5.47 14.20 19.42
C VAL A 341 5.44 14.07 20.93
N ASP A 342 4.74 13.05 21.40
CA ASP A 342 4.51 12.75 22.80
C ASP A 342 5.43 11.66 23.28
N PHE A 343 6.00 11.84 24.45
CA PHE A 343 6.90 10.90 25.10
C PHE A 343 6.40 10.60 26.50
N GLY A 344 6.51 9.35 26.92
CA GLY A 344 6.43 8.97 28.32
C GLY A 344 7.83 8.96 28.95
N THR A 345 8.27 7.81 29.44
CA THR A 345 9.63 7.62 29.98
C THR A 345 10.62 7.24 28.87
N SER A 346 11.91 7.14 29.19
CA SER A 346 12.96 6.70 28.24
C SER A 346 12.76 5.29 27.65
N ILE A 347 11.88 4.49 28.24
CA ILE A 347 11.55 3.13 27.82
C ILE A 347 10.09 3.00 27.32
N SER A 348 9.32 4.08 27.33
CA SER A 348 7.96 4.12 26.85
C SER A 348 7.90 4.46 25.35
N PRO A 349 6.88 3.99 24.62
CA PRO A 349 6.70 4.38 23.22
C PRO A 349 6.60 5.89 23.07
N CYS A 350 7.10 6.43 21.96
CA CYS A 350 6.77 7.78 21.55
C CYS A 350 5.57 7.74 20.57
N ILE A 351 4.75 8.80 20.61
CA ILE A 351 3.55 8.94 19.79
C ILE A 351 3.66 10.20 18.93
N ILE A 352 3.47 10.06 17.63
CA ILE A 352 3.36 11.18 16.69
C ILE A 352 1.90 11.33 16.31
N ARG A 353 1.37 12.54 16.41
CA ARG A 353 -0.02 12.87 16.08
C ARG A 353 -0.16 14.28 15.53
N PRO A 354 -1.27 14.61 14.85
CA PRO A 354 -1.56 15.98 14.41
C PRO A 354 -1.69 16.92 15.62
N VAL A 355 -1.47 18.21 15.36
CA VAL A 355 -1.74 19.28 16.35
C VAL A 355 -3.24 19.47 16.56
N ASP A 356 -4.05 19.16 15.53
CA ASP A 356 -5.49 19.19 15.63
C ASP A 356 -5.99 18.05 16.54
N GLU A 357 -6.82 18.37 17.54
CA GLU A 357 -7.41 17.40 18.46
C GLU A 357 -8.37 16.42 17.77
N GLU A 358 -8.97 16.82 16.64
CA GLU A 358 -9.79 15.96 15.79
C GLU A 358 -8.94 15.09 14.83
N GLY A 359 -7.64 15.14 14.99
CA GLY A 359 -6.66 14.44 14.16
C GLY A 359 -6.95 12.94 14.01
N ASP A 360 -6.76 12.48 12.81
CA ASP A 360 -7.26 11.20 12.32
C ASP A 360 -6.17 10.14 12.12
N TYR A 361 -4.92 10.41 12.58
CA TYR A 361 -3.83 9.43 12.58
C TYR A 361 -3.04 9.43 13.89
N THR A 362 -2.43 8.30 14.17
CA THR A 362 -1.51 8.11 15.30
C THR A 362 -0.40 7.15 14.87
N TYR A 363 0.84 7.57 15.06
CA TYR A 363 2.01 6.72 14.87
C TYR A 363 2.70 6.48 16.21
N MET A 364 3.00 5.22 16.50
CA MET A 364 3.71 4.81 17.70
C MET A 364 5.05 4.19 17.31
N ILE A 365 6.12 4.57 18.02
CA ILE A 365 7.47 4.03 17.81
C ILE A 365 8.04 3.59 19.15
N LEU A 366 8.47 2.33 19.24
CA LEU A 366 9.12 1.80 20.44
C LEU A 366 10.55 2.31 20.56
N PRO A 367 11.00 2.67 21.79
CA PRO A 367 12.37 3.07 22.03
C PRO A 367 13.34 1.88 21.95
N ILE A 368 14.59 2.20 21.70
CA ILE A 368 15.72 1.26 21.79
C ILE A 368 16.54 1.65 23.00
N LYS A 369 16.91 0.67 23.83
CA LYS A 369 17.78 0.92 24.98
C LYS A 369 19.12 1.45 24.50
N LEU A 370 19.47 2.66 24.94
CA LEU A 370 20.80 3.21 24.76
C LEU A 370 21.79 2.36 25.55
N LYS A 371 22.95 2.08 24.97
CA LYS A 371 24.09 1.51 25.72
C LYS A 371 24.85 2.65 26.33
N ASP A 372 25.09 2.55 27.60
CA ASP A 372 26.00 3.44 28.36
C ASP A 372 27.40 3.38 27.80
#